data_594226da368f2dd16a49a8b52207f191
#
_entry.id   594226da368f2dd16a49a8b52207f191
#
_cell.length_a   1.000
_cell.length_b   1.000
_cell.length_c   1.000
_cell.angle_alpha   90.00
_cell.angle_beta   90.00
_cell.angle_gamma   90.00
#
_symmetry.space_group_name_H-M   'P 1'
#
loop_
_entity.id
_entity.type
_entity.pdbx_description
1 polymer ?
#
loop_
_entity_poly.entity_id
_entity_poly.type
_entity_poly.pdbx_seq_one_letter_code
_entity_poly.pdbx_strand_id
1 'polypeptide(L)'
;MSRGRNVVFGWLAAIALAAGFASLGAWQYGRADEKRAVMAEAAAVLEAREPVPLVAASDPERIDQLDWSAGRGRFVDTGPFLLDNQRHEGRVGVRAYRVFVPEGEAAGALLVDLGWLPLGAGRAMPEVPTPQGDVAVRGLLAAPPSPGLRLGTGIAPAGEGWLLTRVEPDAIAAAAGLDRPIAPRVLRLDPALSLGHARDLAVLPNTVPPERHLGYAVQWFGLAATVLVIALVLTLRSRRKKSRPGERR
;
A
#
# COMPACT_ATOMS: atom_id res chain seq x y z
N MET A 1 -3.32 51.54 15.11
CA MET A 1 -4.04 50.27 15.49
C MET A 1 -3.80 50.05 16.97
N SER A 2 -4.84 49.78 17.81
CA SER A 2 -4.67 49.66 19.25
C SER A 2 -3.92 48.37 19.57
N ARG A 3 -2.98 48.40 20.53
CA ARG A 3 -2.14 47.25 20.98
C ARG A 3 -2.96 46.02 21.37
N GLY A 4 -4.17 46.23 21.92
CA GLY A 4 -5.11 45.14 22.26
C GLY A 4 -5.59 44.38 21.02
N ARG A 5 -5.85 45.08 19.93
CA ARG A 5 -6.27 44.46 18.66
C ARG A 5 -5.17 43.55 18.09
N ASN A 6 -3.89 43.95 18.18
CA ASN A 6 -2.76 43.15 17.72
C ASN A 6 -2.58 41.85 18.55
N VAL A 7 -2.84 41.88 19.86
CA VAL A 7 -2.79 40.69 20.71
C VAL A 7 -3.92 39.71 20.34
N VAL A 8 -5.13 40.22 20.10
CA VAL A 8 -6.27 39.40 19.67
C VAL A 8 -5.99 38.73 18.31
N PHE A 9 -5.53 39.51 17.32
CA PHE A 9 -5.15 38.96 16.02
C PHE A 9 -4.01 37.93 16.12
N GLY A 10 -3.01 38.19 16.98
CA GLY A 10 -1.91 37.25 17.23
C GLY A 10 -2.41 35.92 17.80
N TRP A 11 -3.37 35.92 18.74
CA TRP A 11 -3.96 34.72 19.28
C TRP A 11 -4.85 33.99 18.27
N LEU A 12 -5.66 34.70 17.49
CA LEU A 12 -6.47 34.09 16.43
C LEU A 12 -5.58 33.36 15.42
N ALA A 13 -4.49 34.00 14.98
CA ALA A 13 -3.53 33.38 14.08
C ALA A 13 -2.83 32.16 14.71
N ALA A 14 -2.41 32.26 15.99
CA ALA A 14 -1.76 31.16 16.71
C ALA A 14 -2.69 29.96 16.90
N ILE A 15 -3.96 30.20 17.25
CA ILE A 15 -4.96 29.15 17.40
C ILE A 15 -5.25 28.48 16.05
N ALA A 16 -5.44 29.24 14.99
CA ALA A 16 -5.68 28.71 13.65
C ALA A 16 -4.50 27.84 13.17
N LEU A 17 -3.27 28.29 13.38
CA LEU A 17 -2.07 27.54 13.01
C LEU A 17 -1.89 26.27 13.87
N ALA A 18 -2.12 26.38 15.18
CA ALA A 18 -2.06 25.23 16.10
C ALA A 18 -3.14 24.18 15.77
N ALA A 19 -4.36 24.63 15.41
CA ALA A 19 -5.43 23.74 14.96
C ALA A 19 -5.07 23.01 13.65
N GLY A 20 -4.44 23.73 12.69
CA GLY A 20 -3.93 23.12 11.47
C GLY A 20 -2.89 22.02 11.73
N PHE A 21 -1.89 22.29 12.59
CA PHE A 21 -0.89 21.31 12.97
C PHE A 21 -1.50 20.13 13.75
N ALA A 22 -2.43 20.40 14.67
CA ALA A 22 -3.12 19.35 15.41
C ALA A 22 -3.95 18.44 14.47
N SER A 23 -4.60 19.00 13.44
CA SER A 23 -5.33 18.23 12.43
C SER A 23 -4.41 17.31 11.62
N LEU A 24 -3.22 17.81 11.24
CA LEU A 24 -2.20 16.99 10.56
C LEU A 24 -1.67 15.89 11.48
N GLY A 25 -1.47 16.18 12.77
CA GLY A 25 -1.09 15.18 13.77
C GLY A 25 -2.12 14.08 13.91
N ALA A 26 -3.40 14.45 14.02
CA ALA A 26 -4.51 13.50 14.12
C ALA A 26 -4.64 12.64 12.84
N TRP A 27 -4.47 13.24 11.66
CA TRP A 27 -4.47 12.50 10.38
C TRP A 27 -3.33 11.48 10.33
N GLN A 28 -2.11 11.86 10.72
CA GLN A 28 -0.96 10.94 10.75
C GLN A 28 -1.19 9.79 11.74
N TYR A 29 -1.76 10.09 12.91
CA TYR A 29 -2.11 9.07 13.90
C TYR A 29 -3.13 8.06 13.33
N GLY A 30 -4.21 8.55 12.69
CA GLY A 30 -5.22 7.70 12.05
C GLY A 30 -4.60 6.79 10.97
N ARG A 31 -3.67 7.33 10.14
CA ARG A 31 -2.97 6.53 9.13
C ARG A 31 -2.07 5.45 9.73
N ALA A 32 -1.46 5.71 10.89
CA ALA A 32 -0.70 4.68 11.60
C ALA A 32 -1.60 3.56 12.11
N ASP A 33 -2.75 3.92 12.65
CA ASP A 33 -3.73 2.98 13.23
C ASP A 33 -4.36 2.08 12.16
N GLU A 34 -4.81 2.65 11.04
CA GLU A 34 -5.30 1.90 9.87
C GLU A 34 -4.29 0.84 9.39
N LYS A 35 -3.02 1.24 9.26
CA LYS A 35 -1.97 0.31 8.83
C LYS A 35 -1.71 -0.81 9.83
N ARG A 36 -1.77 -0.50 11.12
CA ARG A 36 -1.63 -1.52 12.17
C ARG A 36 -2.78 -2.52 12.13
N ALA A 37 -4.00 -2.07 11.91
CA ALA A 37 -5.16 -2.94 11.78
C ALA A 37 -5.00 -3.93 10.61
N VAL A 38 -4.59 -3.46 9.43
CA VAL A 38 -4.33 -4.31 8.26
C VAL A 38 -3.20 -5.31 8.53
N MET A 39 -2.12 -4.88 9.20
CA MET A 39 -1.01 -5.77 9.56
C MET A 39 -1.42 -6.83 10.58
N ALA A 40 -2.27 -6.48 11.55
CA ALA A 40 -2.79 -7.41 12.55
C ALA A 40 -3.73 -8.44 11.92
N GLU A 41 -4.62 -8.03 11.03
CA GLU A 41 -5.48 -8.93 10.25
C GLU A 41 -4.64 -9.91 9.44
N ALA A 42 -3.65 -9.41 8.71
CA ALA A 42 -2.75 -10.26 7.93
C ALA A 42 -2.00 -11.28 8.81
N ALA A 43 -1.50 -10.84 9.97
CA ALA A 43 -0.82 -11.73 10.91
C ALA A 43 -1.75 -12.85 11.40
N ALA A 44 -3.00 -12.55 11.73
CA ALA A 44 -4.00 -13.53 12.16
C ALA A 44 -4.30 -14.56 11.06
N VAL A 45 -4.49 -14.12 9.81
CA VAL A 45 -4.73 -15.02 8.66
C VAL A 45 -3.52 -15.90 8.38
N LEU A 46 -2.29 -15.33 8.47
CA LEU A 46 -1.06 -16.07 8.23
C LEU A 46 -0.69 -17.04 9.36
N GLU A 47 -1.18 -16.81 10.56
CA GLU A 47 -1.04 -17.73 11.71
C GLU A 47 -2.05 -18.88 11.60
N ALA A 48 -3.33 -18.57 11.38
CA ALA A 48 -4.40 -19.56 11.29
C ALA A 48 -4.25 -20.45 10.05
N ARG A 49 -3.93 -19.86 8.89
CA ARG A 49 -3.82 -20.55 7.58
C ARG A 49 -5.00 -21.49 7.28
N GLU A 50 -6.20 -21.12 7.71
CA GLU A 50 -7.42 -21.84 7.42
C GLU A 50 -7.81 -21.62 5.95
N PRO A 51 -7.77 -22.66 5.08
CA PRO A 51 -7.92 -22.45 3.65
C PRO A 51 -9.37 -22.25 3.25
N VAL A 52 -9.65 -21.16 2.54
CA VAL A 52 -10.89 -21.00 1.76
C VAL A 52 -10.66 -21.46 0.32
N PRO A 53 -11.72 -21.92 -0.40
CA PRO A 53 -11.59 -22.27 -1.82
C PRO A 53 -11.15 -21.11 -2.69
N LEU A 54 -10.39 -21.37 -3.78
CA LEU A 54 -9.90 -20.35 -4.71
C LEU A 54 -11.01 -19.51 -5.36
N VAL A 55 -12.24 -20.06 -5.47
CA VAL A 55 -13.41 -19.33 -5.98
C VAL A 55 -13.75 -18.08 -5.14
N ALA A 56 -13.35 -18.05 -3.86
CA ALA A 56 -13.49 -16.87 -3.01
C ALA A 56 -12.76 -15.62 -3.55
N ALA A 57 -11.82 -15.80 -4.47
CA ALA A 57 -11.15 -14.69 -5.14
C ALA A 57 -12.11 -13.84 -6.01
N SER A 58 -13.20 -14.43 -6.48
CA SER A 58 -14.23 -13.79 -7.33
C SER A 58 -15.37 -13.16 -6.51
N ASP A 59 -15.38 -13.30 -5.20
CA ASP A 59 -16.43 -12.74 -4.33
C ASP A 59 -16.24 -11.22 -4.17
N PRO A 60 -17.16 -10.38 -4.69
CA PRO A 60 -17.04 -8.94 -4.63
C PRO A 60 -17.18 -8.37 -3.20
N GLU A 61 -17.83 -9.09 -2.27
CA GLU A 61 -17.96 -8.66 -0.87
C GLU A 61 -16.66 -8.87 -0.07
N ARG A 62 -15.73 -9.65 -0.61
CA ARG A 62 -14.44 -9.98 0.02
C ARG A 62 -13.24 -9.30 -0.63
N ILE A 63 -13.44 -8.33 -1.51
CA ILE A 63 -12.36 -7.73 -2.32
C ILE A 63 -11.24 -7.14 -1.46
N ASP A 64 -11.59 -6.52 -0.34
CA ASP A 64 -10.64 -5.88 0.60
C ASP A 64 -10.23 -6.79 1.76
N GLN A 65 -10.76 -8.03 1.82
CA GLN A 65 -10.44 -8.99 2.87
C GLN A 65 -9.15 -9.75 2.55
N LEU A 66 -8.48 -10.22 3.59
CA LEU A 66 -7.36 -11.15 3.49
C LEU A 66 -7.84 -12.55 3.84
N ASP A 67 -7.56 -13.52 2.97
CA ASP A 67 -7.87 -14.93 3.20
C ASP A 67 -6.67 -15.79 2.89
N TRP A 68 -6.46 -16.85 3.67
CA TRP A 68 -5.60 -17.93 3.24
C TRP A 68 -6.39 -18.84 2.29
N SER A 69 -5.85 -19.12 1.11
CA SER A 69 -6.55 -19.94 0.12
C SER A 69 -5.66 -21.03 -0.43
N ALA A 70 -6.26 -22.16 -0.80
CA ALA A 70 -5.59 -23.27 -1.42
C ALA A 70 -6.49 -23.97 -2.43
N GLY A 71 -5.88 -24.56 -3.47
CA GLY A 71 -6.60 -25.34 -4.47
C GLY A 71 -5.68 -25.89 -5.53
N ARG A 72 -6.26 -26.52 -6.56
CA ARG A 72 -5.55 -27.05 -7.72
C ARG A 72 -6.07 -26.40 -9.00
N GLY A 73 -5.29 -26.50 -10.07
CA GLY A 73 -5.65 -25.98 -11.38
C GLY A 73 -4.46 -25.92 -12.30
N ARG A 74 -4.57 -25.12 -13.36
CA ARG A 74 -3.53 -24.98 -14.41
C ARG A 74 -3.21 -23.53 -14.67
N PHE A 75 -1.93 -23.28 -14.91
CA PHE A 75 -1.51 -21.98 -15.47
C PHE A 75 -1.85 -21.94 -16.96
N VAL A 76 -2.33 -20.76 -17.38
CA VAL A 76 -2.60 -20.53 -18.80
C VAL A 76 -1.28 -20.13 -19.49
N ASP A 77 -1.05 -20.72 -20.67
CA ASP A 77 0.16 -20.43 -21.45
C ASP A 77 0.01 -19.14 -22.25
N THR A 78 -0.21 -18.06 -21.52
CA THR A 78 -0.06 -16.67 -21.97
C THR A 78 1.24 -16.14 -21.43
N GLY A 79 1.87 -15.19 -22.04
CA GLY A 79 3.12 -14.62 -21.52
C GLY A 79 3.00 -14.16 -20.04
N PRO A 80 4.12 -14.02 -19.32
CA PRO A 80 4.08 -13.49 -17.97
C PRO A 80 3.66 -12.02 -17.95
N PHE A 81 3.00 -11.61 -16.87
CA PHE A 81 2.66 -10.23 -16.57
C PHE A 81 3.62 -9.70 -15.53
N LEU A 82 4.50 -8.78 -15.88
CA LEU A 82 5.60 -8.29 -15.06
C LEU A 82 5.29 -6.87 -14.54
N LEU A 83 4.93 -6.74 -13.27
CA LEU A 83 4.72 -5.44 -12.63
C LEU A 83 6.07 -4.77 -12.37
N ASP A 84 6.29 -3.62 -13.01
CA ASP A 84 7.56 -2.86 -12.93
C ASP A 84 7.77 -2.18 -11.57
N ASN A 85 9.01 -1.75 -11.34
CA ASN A 85 9.44 -0.95 -10.20
C ASN A 85 9.10 -1.55 -8.83
N GLN A 86 9.18 -2.87 -8.72
CA GLN A 86 8.95 -3.57 -7.47
C GLN A 86 10.26 -3.72 -6.68
N ARG A 87 10.18 -3.49 -5.37
CA ARG A 87 11.34 -3.62 -4.47
C ARG A 87 11.26 -4.89 -3.65
N HIS A 88 12.39 -5.58 -3.54
CA HIS A 88 12.60 -6.69 -2.62
C HIS A 88 14.00 -6.61 -2.05
N GLU A 89 14.14 -6.64 -0.74
CA GLU A 89 15.43 -6.51 -0.02
C GLU A 89 16.29 -5.32 -0.49
N GLY A 90 15.63 -4.17 -0.74
CA GLY A 90 16.30 -2.95 -1.19
C GLY A 90 16.66 -2.90 -2.68
N ARG A 91 16.49 -3.98 -3.43
CA ARG A 91 16.77 -4.06 -4.87
C ARG A 91 15.49 -3.77 -5.68
N VAL A 92 15.64 -3.09 -6.82
CA VAL A 92 14.57 -2.83 -7.77
C VAL A 92 14.52 -3.96 -8.80
N GLY A 93 13.31 -4.42 -9.11
CA GLY A 93 13.04 -5.47 -10.09
C GLY A 93 11.58 -5.44 -10.53
N VAL A 94 11.08 -6.60 -10.91
CA VAL A 94 9.69 -6.82 -11.32
C VAL A 94 9.04 -7.88 -10.44
N ARG A 95 7.70 -7.82 -10.33
CA ARG A 95 6.91 -8.89 -9.74
C ARG A 95 6.16 -9.62 -10.84
N ALA A 96 6.32 -10.94 -10.88
CA ALA A 96 5.78 -11.79 -11.93
C ALA A 96 4.39 -12.31 -11.54
N TYR A 97 3.45 -12.16 -12.45
CA TYR A 97 2.10 -12.74 -12.36
C TYR A 97 1.85 -13.67 -13.53
N ARG A 98 1.04 -14.71 -13.28
CA ARG A 98 0.49 -15.55 -14.32
C ARG A 98 -0.99 -15.81 -14.06
N VAL A 99 -1.72 -16.02 -15.16
CA VAL A 99 -3.12 -16.43 -15.10
C VAL A 99 -3.20 -17.89 -14.73
N PHE A 100 -4.07 -18.22 -13.80
CA PHE A 100 -4.34 -19.54 -13.31
C PHE A 100 -5.83 -19.85 -13.40
N VAL A 101 -6.19 -21.01 -13.87
CA VAL A 101 -7.57 -21.50 -13.92
C VAL A 101 -7.72 -22.59 -12.86
N PRO A 102 -8.42 -22.33 -11.76
CA PRO A 102 -8.71 -23.33 -10.75
C PRO A 102 -9.55 -24.49 -11.33
N GLU A 103 -9.44 -25.67 -10.73
CA GLU A 103 -10.34 -26.78 -11.01
C GLU A 103 -11.78 -26.44 -10.60
N GLY A 104 -12.75 -26.83 -11.43
CA GLY A 104 -14.19 -26.64 -11.20
C GLY A 104 -14.81 -25.59 -12.14
N GLU A 105 -16.07 -25.82 -12.50
CA GLU A 105 -16.76 -25.01 -13.53
C GLU A 105 -17.12 -23.59 -13.09
N ALA A 106 -17.26 -23.35 -11.78
CA ALA A 106 -17.68 -22.06 -11.22
C ALA A 106 -16.52 -21.07 -10.98
N ALA A 107 -15.28 -21.50 -11.16
CA ALA A 107 -14.12 -20.68 -10.88
C ALA A 107 -13.74 -19.82 -12.08
N GLY A 108 -13.77 -18.50 -11.93
CA GLY A 108 -13.14 -17.56 -12.85
C GLY A 108 -11.61 -17.78 -12.91
N ALA A 109 -10.95 -17.14 -13.88
CA ALA A 109 -9.49 -17.11 -13.87
C ALA A 109 -8.98 -16.30 -12.65
N LEU A 110 -7.78 -16.61 -12.20
CA LEU A 110 -7.15 -15.99 -11.03
C LEU A 110 -5.74 -15.52 -11.42
N LEU A 111 -5.34 -14.34 -10.98
CA LEU A 111 -3.94 -13.94 -11.04
C LEU A 111 -3.17 -14.54 -9.87
N VAL A 112 -2.08 -15.23 -10.17
CA VAL A 112 -1.15 -15.76 -9.17
C VAL A 112 0.13 -14.95 -9.23
N ASP A 113 0.47 -14.36 -8.09
CA ASP A 113 1.74 -13.66 -7.84
C ASP A 113 2.83 -14.71 -7.56
N LEU A 114 3.70 -14.91 -8.54
CA LEU A 114 4.81 -15.85 -8.47
C LEU A 114 6.03 -15.29 -7.70
N GLY A 115 6.04 -14.03 -7.34
CA GLY A 115 7.13 -13.41 -6.61
C GLY A 115 7.94 -12.41 -7.43
N TRP A 116 9.04 -11.96 -6.84
CA TRP A 116 9.92 -10.91 -7.35
C TRP A 116 11.14 -11.49 -8.08
N LEU A 117 11.53 -10.81 -9.15
CA LEU A 117 12.72 -11.10 -9.96
C LEU A 117 13.54 -9.83 -10.18
N PRO A 118 14.88 -9.94 -10.17
CA PRO A 118 15.74 -8.84 -10.57
C PRO A 118 15.62 -8.58 -12.07
N LEU A 119 15.79 -7.33 -12.49
CA LEU A 119 15.99 -7.01 -13.89
C LEU A 119 17.44 -7.37 -14.32
N GLY A 120 17.58 -7.84 -15.54
CA GLY A 120 18.87 -8.08 -16.15
C GLY A 120 19.64 -6.79 -16.49
N ALA A 121 20.83 -6.93 -17.05
CA ALA A 121 21.61 -5.80 -17.54
C ALA A 121 20.82 -5.00 -18.59
N GLY A 122 20.92 -3.66 -18.52
CA GLY A 122 20.14 -2.78 -19.41
C GLY A 122 18.63 -2.85 -19.21
N ARG A 123 18.14 -3.31 -18.04
CA ARG A 123 16.71 -3.57 -17.72
C ARG A 123 16.08 -4.68 -18.58
N ALA A 124 16.88 -5.68 -19.00
CA ALA A 124 16.33 -6.84 -19.69
C ALA A 124 15.31 -7.56 -18.80
N MET A 125 14.14 -7.90 -19.37
CA MET A 125 13.07 -8.61 -18.67
C MET A 125 13.49 -10.05 -18.36
N PRO A 126 13.21 -10.56 -17.15
CA PRO A 126 13.51 -11.93 -16.82
C PRO A 126 12.56 -12.88 -17.54
N GLU A 127 13.04 -14.08 -17.86
CA GLU A 127 12.21 -15.18 -18.31
C GLU A 127 11.43 -15.75 -17.13
N VAL A 128 10.15 -16.03 -17.37
CA VAL A 128 9.25 -16.62 -16.38
C VAL A 128 8.53 -17.77 -17.05
N PRO A 129 9.04 -19.01 -16.98
CA PRO A 129 8.41 -20.15 -17.64
C PRO A 129 7.02 -20.44 -17.07
N THR A 130 6.12 -20.97 -17.90
CA THR A 130 4.78 -21.40 -17.49
C THR A 130 4.89 -22.74 -16.76
N PRO A 131 4.47 -22.84 -15.49
CA PRO A 131 4.39 -24.15 -14.82
C PRO A 131 3.41 -25.05 -15.53
N GLN A 132 3.82 -26.27 -15.84
CA GLN A 132 3.06 -27.22 -16.65
C GLN A 132 2.22 -28.17 -15.80
N GLY A 133 1.11 -28.66 -16.37
CA GLY A 133 0.23 -29.65 -15.76
C GLY A 133 -0.68 -29.11 -14.65
N ASP A 134 -1.26 -30.01 -13.89
CA ASP A 134 -2.11 -29.68 -12.75
C ASP A 134 -1.24 -29.34 -11.53
N VAL A 135 -1.36 -28.11 -11.06
CA VAL A 135 -0.52 -27.56 -9.99
C VAL A 135 -1.38 -27.26 -8.76
N ALA A 136 -0.90 -27.67 -7.59
CA ALA A 136 -1.47 -27.23 -6.32
C ALA A 136 -0.87 -25.87 -5.94
N VAL A 137 -1.73 -24.91 -5.65
CA VAL A 137 -1.35 -23.57 -5.20
C VAL A 137 -1.97 -23.27 -3.85
N ARG A 138 -1.27 -22.51 -3.03
CA ARG A 138 -1.79 -21.97 -1.79
C ARG A 138 -1.10 -20.65 -1.47
N GLY A 139 -1.76 -19.80 -0.70
CA GLY A 139 -1.20 -18.52 -0.32
C GLY A 139 -2.24 -17.53 0.19
N LEU A 140 -1.87 -16.27 0.22
CA LEU A 140 -2.71 -15.18 0.67
C LEU A 140 -3.50 -14.58 -0.50
N LEU A 141 -4.83 -14.68 -0.46
CA LEU A 141 -5.72 -13.88 -1.30
C LEU A 141 -5.80 -12.46 -0.76
N ALA A 142 -5.53 -11.51 -1.61
CA ALA A 142 -5.56 -10.08 -1.28
C ALA A 142 -6.00 -9.26 -2.50
N ALA A 143 -6.41 -8.01 -2.26
CA ALA A 143 -6.56 -7.05 -3.35
C ALA A 143 -5.25 -6.90 -4.14
N PRO A 144 -5.30 -6.60 -5.44
CA PRO A 144 -4.11 -6.26 -6.21
C PRO A 144 -3.35 -5.09 -5.57
N PRO A 145 -2.05 -4.95 -5.82
CA PRO A 145 -1.32 -3.76 -5.40
C PRO A 145 -2.02 -2.48 -5.85
N SER A 146 -2.06 -1.47 -4.97
CA SER A 146 -2.68 -0.17 -5.30
C SER A 146 -2.13 0.39 -6.62
N PRO A 147 -3.00 0.78 -7.56
CA PRO A 147 -2.58 1.20 -8.90
C PRO A 147 -1.78 2.52 -8.92
N GLY A 148 -1.71 3.24 -7.81
CA GLY A 148 -1.06 4.56 -7.76
C GLY A 148 -1.70 5.55 -8.73
N LEU A 149 -0.89 6.44 -9.33
CA LEU A 149 -1.35 7.36 -10.36
C LEU A 149 -1.65 6.60 -11.67
N ARG A 150 -2.87 6.73 -12.17
CA ARG A 150 -3.30 6.12 -13.44
C ARG A 150 -2.84 6.96 -14.62
N LEU A 151 -1.65 6.68 -15.14
CA LEU A 151 -1.12 7.29 -16.34
C LEU A 151 -1.01 6.23 -17.45
N GLY A 152 -1.52 6.54 -18.64
CA GLY A 152 -1.47 5.64 -19.80
C GLY A 152 -2.29 4.34 -19.63
N THR A 153 -2.04 3.38 -20.51
CA THR A 153 -2.78 2.11 -20.60
C THR A 153 -2.51 1.14 -19.45
N GLY A 154 -1.41 1.32 -18.72
CA GLY A 154 -1.04 0.45 -17.61
C GLY A 154 -0.41 -0.89 -17.98
N ILE A 155 -0.51 -1.29 -19.24
CA ILE A 155 0.00 -2.55 -19.79
C ILE A 155 0.61 -2.32 -21.18
N ALA A 156 1.75 -2.93 -21.46
CA ALA A 156 2.43 -2.87 -22.76
C ALA A 156 3.13 -4.22 -23.05
N PRO A 157 3.23 -4.65 -24.31
CA PRO A 157 4.00 -5.82 -24.70
C PRO A 157 5.47 -5.68 -24.30
N ALA A 158 6.09 -6.74 -23.77
CA ALA A 158 7.50 -6.76 -23.38
C ALA A 158 8.07 -8.18 -23.49
N GLY A 159 8.91 -8.42 -24.49
CA GLY A 159 9.44 -9.75 -24.77
C GLY A 159 8.32 -10.74 -25.09
N GLU A 160 8.32 -11.89 -24.43
CA GLU A 160 7.29 -12.92 -24.57
C GLU A 160 6.06 -12.70 -23.66
N GLY A 161 5.97 -11.55 -23.00
CA GLY A 161 4.90 -11.22 -22.07
C GLY A 161 4.53 -9.75 -22.06
N TRP A 162 4.17 -9.26 -20.88
CA TRP A 162 3.60 -7.94 -20.71
C TRP A 162 4.27 -7.21 -19.55
N LEU A 163 4.61 -5.95 -19.76
CA LEU A 163 5.05 -5.05 -18.69
C LEU A 163 3.85 -4.29 -18.15
N LEU A 164 3.68 -4.34 -16.82
CA LEU A 164 2.62 -3.66 -16.11
C LEU A 164 3.19 -2.48 -15.32
N THR A 165 2.48 -1.36 -15.31
CA THR A 165 2.68 -0.30 -14.31
C THR A 165 1.70 -0.42 -13.14
N ARG A 166 0.61 -1.20 -13.32
CA ARG A 166 -0.43 -1.52 -12.35
C ARG A 166 -1.12 -2.83 -12.71
N VAL A 167 -1.68 -3.50 -11.72
CA VAL A 167 -2.42 -4.76 -11.92
C VAL A 167 -3.90 -4.42 -12.09
N GLU A 168 -4.40 -4.58 -13.31
CA GLU A 168 -5.81 -4.39 -13.67
C GLU A 168 -6.34 -5.70 -14.28
N PRO A 169 -7.15 -6.49 -13.57
CA PRO A 169 -7.61 -7.79 -14.03
C PRO A 169 -8.25 -7.78 -15.43
N ASP A 170 -9.09 -6.80 -15.74
CA ASP A 170 -9.78 -6.69 -17.02
C ASP A 170 -8.80 -6.44 -18.19
N ALA A 171 -7.81 -5.55 -17.98
CA ALA A 171 -6.79 -5.27 -18.99
C ALA A 171 -5.89 -6.51 -19.23
N ILE A 172 -5.61 -7.27 -18.17
CA ILE A 172 -4.84 -8.51 -18.25
C ILE A 172 -5.66 -9.60 -18.95
N ALA A 173 -6.95 -9.75 -18.66
CA ALA A 173 -7.82 -10.70 -19.34
C ALA A 173 -7.87 -10.42 -20.84
N ALA A 174 -8.03 -9.15 -21.25
CA ALA A 174 -8.02 -8.75 -22.65
C ALA A 174 -6.68 -9.03 -23.32
N ALA A 175 -5.55 -8.71 -22.68
CA ALA A 175 -4.22 -8.97 -23.20
C ALA A 175 -3.89 -10.46 -23.31
N ALA A 176 -4.40 -11.28 -22.37
CA ALA A 176 -4.26 -12.74 -22.38
C ALA A 176 -5.20 -13.43 -23.37
N GLY A 177 -6.14 -12.70 -23.99
CA GLY A 177 -7.14 -13.28 -24.90
C GLY A 177 -8.09 -14.26 -24.20
N LEU A 178 -8.41 -14.00 -22.92
CA LEU A 178 -9.29 -14.87 -22.16
C LEU A 178 -10.75 -14.59 -22.48
N ASP A 179 -11.53 -15.65 -22.62
CA ASP A 179 -12.98 -15.63 -22.79
C ASP A 179 -13.76 -15.57 -21.45
N ARG A 180 -13.04 -15.48 -20.34
CA ARG A 180 -13.57 -15.45 -18.97
C ARG A 180 -12.93 -14.30 -18.15
N PRO A 181 -13.65 -13.74 -17.19
CA PRO A 181 -13.10 -12.70 -16.33
C PRO A 181 -12.00 -13.25 -15.40
N ILE A 182 -11.06 -12.39 -15.06
CA ILE A 182 -10.09 -12.65 -13.99
C ILE A 182 -10.69 -12.13 -12.68
N ALA A 183 -10.56 -12.91 -11.62
CA ALA A 183 -11.00 -12.54 -10.27
C ALA A 183 -10.36 -11.21 -9.82
N PRO A 184 -11.11 -10.38 -9.06
CA PRO A 184 -10.61 -9.08 -8.62
C PRO A 184 -9.48 -9.18 -7.57
N ARG A 185 -9.31 -10.35 -6.93
CA ARG A 185 -8.25 -10.60 -5.95
C ARG A 185 -7.13 -11.44 -6.57
N VAL A 186 -5.94 -11.29 -6.01
CA VAL A 186 -4.71 -11.97 -6.44
C VAL A 186 -4.28 -12.99 -5.39
N LEU A 187 -3.87 -14.18 -5.80
CA LEU A 187 -3.25 -15.17 -4.92
C LEU A 187 -1.74 -14.91 -4.84
N ARG A 188 -1.26 -14.50 -3.69
CA ARG A 188 0.15 -14.36 -3.37
C ARG A 188 0.66 -15.67 -2.80
N LEU A 189 1.50 -16.38 -3.55
CA LEU A 189 1.94 -17.73 -3.20
C LEU A 189 2.66 -17.79 -1.85
N ASP A 190 2.38 -18.86 -1.11
CA ASP A 190 3.12 -19.22 0.11
C ASP A 190 4.63 -19.31 -0.19
N PRO A 191 5.49 -18.57 0.55
CA PRO A 191 6.94 -18.68 0.41
C PRO A 191 7.49 -20.11 0.59
N ALA A 192 6.78 -20.98 1.31
CA ALA A 192 7.17 -22.37 1.52
C ALA A 192 7.00 -23.27 0.27
N LEU A 193 6.29 -22.81 -0.78
CA LEU A 193 6.20 -23.54 -2.03
C LEU A 193 7.47 -23.37 -2.84
N SER A 194 7.94 -24.45 -3.47
CA SER A 194 9.06 -24.43 -4.43
C SER A 194 8.70 -23.74 -5.75
N LEU A 195 7.40 -23.55 -6.01
CA LEU A 195 6.88 -22.86 -7.19
C LEU A 195 7.09 -21.34 -7.05
N GLY A 196 7.60 -20.69 -8.10
CA GLY A 196 7.77 -19.25 -8.17
C GLY A 196 9.15 -18.76 -7.74
N HIS A 197 9.24 -17.49 -7.37
CA HIS A 197 10.48 -16.74 -7.18
C HIS A 197 10.58 -16.18 -5.76
N ALA A 198 11.57 -15.30 -5.51
CA ALA A 198 11.74 -14.63 -4.22
C ALA A 198 10.47 -13.88 -3.81
N ARG A 199 9.95 -14.12 -2.63
CA ARG A 199 8.68 -13.54 -2.16
C ARG A 199 8.54 -13.54 -0.65
N ASP A 200 7.74 -12.62 -0.20
CA ASP A 200 7.20 -12.53 1.15
C ASP A 200 5.68 -12.32 1.07
N LEU A 201 5.00 -12.38 2.19
CA LEU A 201 3.57 -12.09 2.28
C LEU A 201 3.31 -10.74 2.98
N ALA A 202 4.26 -9.81 2.92
CA ALA A 202 4.08 -8.47 3.47
C ALA A 202 2.90 -7.76 2.78
N VAL A 203 1.88 -7.38 3.54
CA VAL A 203 0.63 -6.81 2.99
C VAL A 203 0.74 -5.34 2.61
N LEU A 204 1.73 -4.62 3.14
CA LEU A 204 1.98 -3.20 2.86
C LEU A 204 3.41 -2.98 2.30
N PRO A 205 3.80 -3.67 1.23
CA PRO A 205 5.13 -3.50 0.66
C PRO A 205 5.29 -2.05 0.11
N ASN A 206 6.51 -1.51 0.20
CA ASN A 206 6.86 -0.19 -0.33
C ASN A 206 6.05 0.99 0.23
N THR A 207 5.41 0.85 1.38
CA THR A 207 4.68 1.94 2.04
C THR A 207 5.45 2.46 3.25
N VAL A 208 5.14 3.70 3.66
CA VAL A 208 5.69 4.26 4.91
C VAL A 208 5.19 3.42 6.10
N PRO A 209 6.07 2.88 6.96
CA PRO A 209 5.63 2.03 8.08
C PRO A 209 4.87 2.84 9.15
N PRO A 210 3.99 2.20 9.95
CA PRO A 210 3.16 2.86 10.98
C PRO A 210 3.97 3.72 11.95
N GLU A 211 5.18 3.28 12.32
CA GLU A 211 6.05 3.98 13.27
C GLU A 211 6.49 5.35 12.77
N ARG A 212 6.72 5.50 11.46
CA ARG A 212 7.05 6.80 10.85
C ARG A 212 5.87 7.75 10.86
N HIS A 213 4.65 7.25 10.64
CA HIS A 213 3.44 8.06 10.78
C HIS A 213 3.26 8.56 12.21
N LEU A 214 3.53 7.72 13.21
CA LEU A 214 3.53 8.16 14.62
C LEU A 214 4.60 9.21 14.90
N GLY A 215 5.81 9.04 14.37
CA GLY A 215 6.87 10.05 14.49
C GLY A 215 6.44 11.41 13.92
N TYR A 216 5.80 11.40 12.74
CA TYR A 216 5.22 12.62 12.17
C TYR A 216 4.07 13.20 13.00
N ALA A 217 3.20 12.36 13.57
CA ALA A 217 2.14 12.83 14.46
C ALA A 217 2.71 13.58 15.67
N VAL A 218 3.73 13.03 16.32
CA VAL A 218 4.43 13.69 17.44
C VAL A 218 5.05 15.02 17.03
N GLN A 219 5.67 15.10 15.85
CA GLN A 219 6.22 16.36 15.33
C GLN A 219 5.14 17.41 15.13
N TRP A 220 4.01 17.07 14.52
CA TRP A 220 2.90 17.97 14.28
C TRP A 220 2.26 18.49 15.57
N PHE A 221 2.02 17.61 16.55
CA PHE A 221 1.53 18.02 17.88
C PHE A 221 2.56 18.88 18.61
N GLY A 222 3.85 18.59 18.49
CA GLY A 222 4.93 19.40 19.04
C GLY A 222 4.95 20.82 18.45
N LEU A 223 4.75 20.96 17.14
CA LEU A 223 4.62 22.26 16.47
C LEU A 223 3.39 23.03 16.94
N ALA A 224 2.25 22.37 17.09
CA ALA A 224 1.03 22.97 17.63
C ALA A 224 1.27 23.54 19.04
N ALA A 225 1.86 22.75 19.93
CA ALA A 225 2.23 23.18 21.28
C ALA A 225 3.21 24.34 21.28
N THR A 226 4.23 24.29 20.42
CA THR A 226 5.25 25.34 20.28
C THR A 226 4.63 26.68 19.89
N VAL A 227 3.71 26.71 18.93
CA VAL A 227 3.00 27.93 18.52
C VAL A 227 2.23 28.56 19.68
N LEU A 228 1.51 27.72 20.47
CA LEU A 228 0.76 28.21 21.64
C LEU A 228 1.69 28.74 22.74
N VAL A 229 2.81 28.05 23.00
CA VAL A 229 3.82 28.52 23.96
C VAL A 229 4.43 29.85 23.53
N ILE A 230 4.76 30.01 22.26
CA ILE A 230 5.29 31.30 21.73
C ILE A 230 4.26 32.42 21.92
N ALA A 231 2.99 32.20 21.56
CA ALA A 231 1.92 33.16 21.74
C ALA A 231 1.75 33.59 23.20
N LEU A 232 1.81 32.61 24.14
CA LEU A 232 1.75 32.84 25.57
C LEU A 232 2.94 33.68 26.05
N VAL A 233 4.17 33.28 25.69
CA VAL A 233 5.40 34.00 26.11
C VAL A 233 5.39 35.44 25.60
N LEU A 234 5.00 35.67 24.35
CA LEU A 234 4.89 37.02 23.78
C LEU A 234 3.85 37.86 24.52
N THR A 235 2.71 37.27 24.88
CA THR A 235 1.67 37.96 25.67
C THR A 235 2.15 38.34 27.06
N LEU A 236 2.82 37.41 27.77
CA LEU A 236 3.37 37.66 29.10
C LEU A 236 4.47 38.74 29.08
N ARG A 237 5.36 38.69 28.10
CA ARG A 237 6.40 39.75 27.92
C ARG A 237 5.80 41.10 27.62
N SER A 238 4.74 41.16 26.83
CA SER A 238 4.05 42.42 26.53
C SER A 238 3.37 43.05 27.75
N ARG A 239 2.86 42.20 28.67
CA ARG A 239 2.27 42.63 29.96
C ARG A 239 3.33 43.17 30.92
N ARG A 240 4.47 42.49 31.07
CA ARG A 240 5.59 42.92 31.95
C ARG A 240 6.19 44.27 31.55
N LYS A 241 6.28 44.57 30.24
CA LYS A 241 6.71 45.88 29.74
C LYS A 241 5.75 47.03 30.14
N LYS A 242 4.46 46.75 30.42
CA LYS A 242 3.45 47.72 30.83
C LYS A 242 3.51 48.02 32.34
N SER A 243 3.99 47.07 33.16
CA SER A 243 4.04 47.21 34.62
C SER A 243 5.33 47.86 35.14
N ARG A 244 6.28 48.29 34.27
CA ARG A 244 7.40 49.15 34.66
C ARG A 244 7.09 50.58 34.22
N PRO A 245 6.52 51.45 35.12
CA PRO A 245 6.40 52.89 34.85
C PRO A 245 7.81 53.47 34.76
N GLY A 246 8.03 54.31 33.75
CA GLY A 246 9.36 54.78 33.37
C GLY A 246 10.09 55.51 34.46
N GLU A 247 11.27 55.04 34.72
CA GLU A 247 12.40 55.87 35.15
C GLU A 247 12.91 56.62 33.90
N ARG A 248 12.26 57.75 33.60
CA ARG A 248 12.86 58.76 32.76
C ARG A 248 13.39 59.84 33.68
N ARG A 249 14.67 59.89 33.87
CA ARG A 249 15.39 61.11 34.15
C ARG A 249 15.61 61.87 32.85
#